data_ce24db3d867c03b91ebbd462a08179fa
#
_entry.id   ce24db3d867c03b91ebbd462a08179fa
#
_cell.length_a   1.000
_cell.length_b   1.000
_cell.length_c   1.000
_cell.angle_alpha   90.00
_cell.angle_beta   90.00
_cell.angle_gamma   90.00
#
_symmetry.space_group_name_H-M   'P 1'
#
loop_
_entity.id
_entity.type
_entity.pdbx_description
1 polymer ?
#
loop_
_entity_poly.entity_id
_entity_poly.type
_entity_poly.pdbx_seq_one_letter_code
_entity_poly.pdbx_strand_id
1 'polypeptide(L)'
;MHTRPLGPSGIEASVVAFGAWAIGGWRWGGTDEAQAIRAVHAGIDAGITLFDTAPVYGFGLSDSLLGQALAGKRDKIILATKCGLICDPTKGVKHFSTNALNFDDDGLIQVNRHSGGESIRREVEASLRRLKTDHLDLLQTHWQDTLTPFGETMQAMLDLKKEGKIRAIGVCNATSQQMAQYQAAGQLDSDQEKYSMLFRGIEKDQLPYCQNHSMAMLAYSPLAQGLLTGKLTTDRQFALGDLRR
;
A
#
# COMPACT_ATOMS: atom_id res chain seq x y z
N MET A 1 18.08 12.33 -5.35
CA MET A 1 17.49 10.96 -5.27
C MET A 1 17.44 10.39 -6.67
N HIS A 2 17.78 9.09 -6.86
CA HIS A 2 17.60 8.44 -8.17
C HIS A 2 16.13 8.12 -8.39
N THR A 3 15.68 8.17 -9.65
CA THR A 3 14.34 7.75 -10.07
C THR A 3 14.41 6.55 -11.01
N ARG A 4 13.30 5.86 -11.13
CA ARG A 4 13.07 4.78 -12.09
C ARG A 4 11.63 4.81 -12.58
N PRO A 5 11.35 4.34 -13.79
CA PRO A 5 9.99 4.22 -14.26
C PRO A 5 9.20 3.22 -13.41
N LEU A 6 7.96 3.57 -13.10
CA LEU A 6 7.00 2.72 -12.44
C LEU A 6 6.36 1.79 -13.49
N GLY A 7 7.13 0.80 -13.92
CA GLY A 7 6.76 -0.09 -15.00
C GLY A 7 6.42 0.66 -16.29
N PRO A 8 5.44 0.17 -17.07
CA PRO A 8 5.02 0.79 -18.33
C PRO A 8 4.12 2.03 -18.16
N SER A 9 3.87 2.49 -16.93
CA SER A 9 2.95 3.62 -16.64
C SER A 9 3.43 4.98 -17.15
N GLY A 10 4.73 5.13 -17.46
CA GLY A 10 5.35 6.42 -17.78
C GLY A 10 5.56 7.34 -16.58
N ILE A 11 5.34 6.87 -15.35
CA ILE A 11 5.55 7.62 -14.12
C ILE A 11 6.97 7.38 -13.62
N GLU A 12 7.74 8.45 -13.41
CA GLU A 12 9.08 8.39 -12.81
C GLU A 12 8.98 8.54 -11.30
N ALA A 13 9.37 7.51 -10.55
CA ALA A 13 9.30 7.49 -9.09
C ALA A 13 10.69 7.35 -8.46
N SER A 14 10.89 7.91 -7.27
CA SER A 14 12.14 7.73 -6.51
C SER A 14 12.34 6.26 -6.14
N VAL A 15 13.59 5.77 -6.23
CA VAL A 15 13.94 4.37 -5.89
C VAL A 15 13.78 4.04 -4.41
N VAL A 16 13.70 5.06 -3.55
CA VAL A 16 13.32 4.95 -2.15
C VAL A 16 11.92 5.52 -2.00
N ALA A 17 10.99 4.74 -1.45
CA ALA A 17 9.65 5.17 -1.17
C ALA A 17 9.44 5.44 0.33
N PHE A 18 8.54 6.35 0.66
CA PHE A 18 8.05 6.55 2.01
C PHE A 18 6.87 5.61 2.27
N GLY A 19 7.09 4.56 3.07
CA GLY A 19 6.03 3.65 3.51
C GLY A 19 5.28 4.20 4.71
N ALA A 20 4.01 4.49 4.57
CA ALA A 20 3.19 5.18 5.55
C ALA A 20 2.47 4.25 6.56
N TRP A 21 2.77 2.96 6.60
CA TRP A 21 2.12 2.05 7.55
C TRP A 21 2.39 2.47 9.00
N ALA A 22 3.64 2.79 9.33
CA ALA A 22 4.03 3.15 10.69
C ALA A 22 3.34 4.43 11.20
N ILE A 23 3.11 5.41 10.34
CA ILE A 23 2.45 6.66 10.76
C ILE A 23 0.95 6.47 11.04
N GLY A 24 0.34 5.40 10.52
CA GLY A 24 -1.03 5.01 10.88
C GLY A 24 -1.17 4.42 12.29
N GLY A 25 -0.05 4.10 12.96
CA GLY A 25 0.02 3.65 14.35
C GLY A 25 -0.43 2.22 14.61
N TRP A 26 -1.36 1.69 13.82
CA TRP A 26 -1.86 0.33 13.96
C TRP A 26 -0.74 -0.70 13.77
N ARG A 27 -0.53 -1.54 14.78
CA ARG A 27 0.56 -2.54 14.91
C ARG A 27 1.97 -1.93 15.01
N TRP A 28 2.06 -0.62 15.31
CA TRP A 28 3.33 0.08 15.54
C TRP A 28 3.39 0.77 16.90
N GLY A 29 2.46 0.42 17.82
CA GLY A 29 2.43 0.97 19.18
C GLY A 29 1.84 2.36 19.28
N GLY A 30 0.98 2.74 18.33
CA GLY A 30 0.38 4.08 18.25
C GLY A 30 1.14 5.05 17.34
N THR A 31 0.68 6.30 17.27
CA THR A 31 1.30 7.35 16.45
C THR A 31 1.37 8.69 17.19
N ASP A 32 2.42 9.46 16.91
CA ASP A 32 2.51 10.90 17.15
C ASP A 32 2.28 11.60 15.81
N GLU A 33 1.10 12.20 15.65
CA GLU A 33 0.68 12.83 14.40
C GLU A 33 1.61 13.97 13.97
N ALA A 34 2.08 14.77 14.91
CA ALA A 34 3.01 15.88 14.61
C ALA A 34 4.36 15.34 14.12
N GLN A 35 4.86 14.26 14.72
CA GLN A 35 6.07 13.58 14.28
C GLN A 35 5.88 12.91 12.92
N ALA A 36 4.73 12.30 12.68
CA ALA A 36 4.38 11.68 11.39
C ALA A 36 4.40 12.72 10.25
N ILE A 37 3.78 13.88 10.45
CA ILE A 37 3.80 14.99 9.48
C ILE A 37 5.23 15.49 9.24
N ARG A 38 6.02 15.69 10.29
CA ARG A 38 7.44 16.07 10.14
C ARG A 38 8.25 15.04 9.36
N ALA A 39 8.01 13.76 9.59
CA ALA A 39 8.69 12.68 8.87
C ALA A 39 8.36 12.68 7.37
N VAL A 40 7.09 12.93 7.01
CA VAL A 40 6.67 13.08 5.61
C VAL A 40 7.39 14.27 4.95
N HIS A 41 7.43 15.42 5.60
CA HIS A 41 8.13 16.60 5.09
C HIS A 41 9.63 16.35 4.93
N ALA A 42 10.29 15.73 5.93
CA ALA A 42 11.70 15.35 5.82
C ALA A 42 11.96 14.38 4.65
N GLY A 43 11.02 13.46 4.38
CA GLY A 43 11.09 12.58 3.21
C GLY A 43 11.07 13.37 1.89
N ILE A 44 10.17 14.35 1.76
CA ILE A 44 10.10 15.24 0.59
C ILE A 44 11.42 16.03 0.43
N ASP A 45 11.90 16.62 1.52
CA ASP A 45 13.14 17.41 1.52
C ASP A 45 14.38 16.57 1.16
N ALA A 46 14.36 15.26 1.50
CA ALA A 46 15.37 14.29 1.09
C ALA A 46 15.25 13.84 -0.38
N GLY A 47 14.22 14.30 -1.10
CA GLY A 47 13.96 14.00 -2.51
C GLY A 47 13.19 12.69 -2.73
N ILE A 48 12.50 12.16 -1.72
CA ILE A 48 11.54 11.06 -1.91
C ILE A 48 10.32 11.61 -2.63
N THR A 49 9.96 10.98 -3.74
CA THR A 49 8.74 11.32 -4.48
C THR A 49 7.64 10.29 -4.32
N LEU A 50 7.95 9.01 -4.10
CA LEU A 50 6.97 7.94 -3.95
C LEU A 50 6.52 7.79 -2.49
N PHE A 51 5.23 8.01 -2.24
CA PHE A 51 4.58 7.84 -0.93
C PHE A 51 3.52 6.76 -1.03
N ASP A 52 3.68 5.69 -0.23
CA ASP A 52 2.81 4.51 -0.25
C ASP A 52 2.01 4.38 1.04
N THR A 53 0.69 4.30 0.93
CA THR A 53 -0.26 4.12 2.03
C THR A 53 -1.25 2.98 1.75
N ALA A 54 -2.21 2.79 2.64
CA ALA A 54 -3.38 1.93 2.43
C ALA A 54 -4.52 2.32 3.39
N PRO A 55 -5.80 2.11 3.00
CA PRO A 55 -6.95 2.37 3.86
C PRO A 55 -6.91 1.62 5.20
N VAL A 56 -6.37 0.40 5.22
CA VAL A 56 -6.24 -0.42 6.43
C VAL A 56 -5.16 0.08 7.39
N TYR A 57 -4.25 0.96 6.96
CA TYR A 57 -3.19 1.50 7.82
C TYR A 57 -3.76 2.50 8.81
N GLY A 58 -4.02 2.01 10.02
CA GLY A 58 -4.71 2.76 11.04
C GLY A 58 -6.16 3.10 10.66
N PHE A 59 -6.78 2.24 9.83
CA PHE A 59 -8.19 2.37 9.40
C PHE A 59 -8.52 3.77 8.86
N GLY A 60 -7.61 4.29 8.02
CA GLY A 60 -7.70 5.59 7.36
C GLY A 60 -6.88 6.70 8.01
N LEU A 61 -6.28 6.49 9.19
CA LEU A 61 -5.44 7.50 9.84
C LEU A 61 -4.19 7.83 9.00
N SER A 62 -3.52 6.81 8.43
CA SER A 62 -2.36 7.01 7.54
C SER A 62 -2.70 7.89 6.33
N ASP A 63 -3.83 7.59 5.64
CA ASP A 63 -4.31 8.42 4.52
C ASP A 63 -4.57 9.87 4.96
N SER A 64 -5.20 10.05 6.15
CA SER A 64 -5.56 11.38 6.66
C SER A 64 -4.33 12.21 7.01
N LEU A 65 -3.31 11.60 7.64
CA LEU A 65 -2.05 12.25 7.99
C LEU A 65 -1.24 12.61 6.75
N LEU A 66 -1.19 11.71 5.75
CA LEU A 66 -0.58 12.03 4.47
C LEU A 66 -1.32 13.19 3.78
N GLY A 67 -2.65 13.17 3.74
CA GLY A 67 -3.45 14.24 3.14
C GLY A 67 -3.22 15.60 3.80
N GLN A 68 -2.94 15.64 5.12
CA GLN A 68 -2.54 16.86 5.82
C GLN A 68 -1.11 17.29 5.45
N ALA A 69 -0.16 16.36 5.49
CA ALA A 69 1.25 16.65 5.25
C ALA A 69 1.54 17.06 3.79
N LEU A 70 0.75 16.55 2.84
CA LEU A 70 0.93 16.78 1.41
C LEU A 70 0.17 18.01 0.89
N ALA A 71 -0.54 18.75 1.74
CA ALA A 71 -1.24 19.98 1.35
C ALA A 71 -0.29 20.97 0.65
N GLY A 72 -0.64 21.38 -0.58
CA GLY A 72 0.19 22.28 -1.41
C GLY A 72 1.47 21.63 -1.98
N LYS A 73 1.62 20.31 -1.91
CA LYS A 73 2.79 19.58 -2.41
C LYS A 73 2.44 18.42 -3.34
N ARG A 74 1.15 18.26 -3.69
CA ARG A 74 0.62 17.11 -4.45
C ARG A 74 1.31 16.90 -5.80
N ASP A 75 1.65 17.99 -6.47
CA ASP A 75 2.33 18.03 -7.76
C ASP A 75 3.80 17.55 -7.73
N LYS A 76 4.38 17.45 -6.53
CA LYS A 76 5.78 17.04 -6.32
C LYS A 76 5.95 15.57 -5.97
N ILE A 77 4.84 14.84 -5.81
CA ILE A 77 4.87 13.47 -5.29
C ILE A 77 4.08 12.51 -6.18
N ILE A 78 4.45 11.25 -6.06
CA ILE A 78 3.75 10.09 -6.60
C ILE A 78 3.03 9.42 -5.43
N LEU A 79 1.72 9.43 -5.45
CA LEU A 79 0.89 8.92 -4.36
C LEU A 79 0.34 7.55 -4.71
N ALA A 80 0.78 6.54 -3.97
CA ALA A 80 0.30 5.17 -4.08
C ALA A 80 -0.60 4.80 -2.90
N THR A 81 -1.72 4.14 -3.17
CA THR A 81 -2.55 3.52 -2.14
C THR A 81 -3.09 2.16 -2.60
N LYS A 82 -3.89 1.53 -1.77
CA LYS A 82 -4.36 0.17 -1.99
C LYS A 82 -5.87 0.06 -1.84
N CYS A 83 -6.43 -1.06 -2.34
CA CYS A 83 -7.84 -1.43 -2.21
C CYS A 83 -7.98 -2.95 -1.96
N GLY A 84 -9.19 -3.41 -1.71
CA GLY A 84 -9.51 -4.82 -1.59
C GLY A 84 -9.34 -5.40 -0.17
N LEU A 85 -9.05 -4.58 0.84
CA LEU A 85 -9.18 -4.94 2.26
C LEU A 85 -10.25 -4.09 2.92
N ILE A 86 -11.38 -4.69 3.24
CA ILE A 86 -12.56 -4.01 3.77
C ILE A 86 -12.92 -4.48 5.18
N CYS A 87 -13.54 -3.59 5.97
CA CYS A 87 -14.05 -3.90 7.31
C CYS A 87 -15.55 -4.23 7.28
N ASP A 88 -15.98 -5.00 6.27
CA ASP A 88 -17.35 -5.48 6.14
C ASP A 88 -17.34 -7.02 6.27
N PRO A 89 -17.80 -7.58 7.42
CA PRO A 89 -17.76 -9.03 7.65
C PRO A 89 -18.73 -9.82 6.77
N THR A 90 -19.66 -9.13 6.07
CA THR A 90 -20.66 -9.77 5.21
C THR A 90 -20.17 -10.02 3.78
N LYS A 91 -19.00 -9.48 3.41
CA LYS A 91 -18.48 -9.54 2.04
C LYS A 91 -17.07 -10.14 1.99
N GLY A 92 -16.81 -10.89 0.93
CA GLY A 92 -15.50 -11.44 0.63
C GLY A 92 -15.06 -12.56 1.60
N VAL A 93 -13.74 -12.73 1.70
CA VAL A 93 -13.10 -13.77 2.51
C VAL A 93 -12.37 -13.14 3.68
N LYS A 94 -12.62 -13.63 4.90
CA LYS A 94 -11.88 -13.18 6.09
C LYS A 94 -10.37 -13.28 5.86
N HIS A 95 -9.69 -12.18 6.08
CA HIS A 95 -8.23 -12.11 6.02
C HIS A 95 -7.61 -12.19 7.42
N PHE A 96 -8.03 -11.29 8.33
CA PHE A 96 -7.66 -11.33 9.75
C PHE A 96 -8.72 -10.62 10.60
N SER A 97 -8.57 -10.73 11.92
CA SER A 97 -9.28 -9.89 12.88
C SER A 97 -8.26 -9.16 13.76
N THR A 98 -8.59 -7.97 14.19
CA THR A 98 -7.73 -7.13 15.02
C THR A 98 -8.57 -6.24 15.91
N ASN A 99 -7.99 -5.75 17.01
CA ASN A 99 -8.56 -4.67 17.78
C ASN A 99 -8.28 -3.34 17.07
N ALA A 100 -9.09 -2.33 17.36
CA ALA A 100 -8.87 -0.99 16.85
C ALA A 100 -7.54 -0.40 17.34
N LEU A 101 -7.22 0.81 16.88
CA LEU A 101 -5.97 1.52 17.19
C LEU A 101 -5.70 1.70 18.68
N ASN A 102 -6.76 1.85 19.45
CA ASN A 102 -6.68 1.89 20.90
C ASN A 102 -6.83 0.46 21.40
N PHE A 103 -5.76 -0.10 21.91
CA PHE A 103 -5.69 -1.46 22.44
C PHE A 103 -6.62 -1.69 23.64
N ASP A 104 -7.29 -0.65 24.12
CA ASP A 104 -8.34 -0.67 25.16
C ASP A 104 -9.75 -0.86 24.59
N ASP A 105 -9.91 -0.93 23.25
CA ASP A 105 -11.19 -1.22 22.61
C ASP A 105 -11.33 -2.74 22.45
N ASP A 106 -12.27 -3.33 23.18
CA ASP A 106 -12.61 -4.76 23.13
C ASP A 106 -13.29 -5.18 21.81
N GLY A 107 -13.58 -4.21 20.93
CA GLY A 107 -14.16 -4.45 19.61
C GLY A 107 -13.21 -5.15 18.65
N LEU A 108 -13.59 -6.33 18.14
CA LEU A 108 -12.86 -6.99 17.06
C LEU A 108 -13.27 -6.42 15.70
N ILE A 109 -12.31 -5.81 14.99
CA ILE A 109 -12.49 -5.44 13.60
C ILE A 109 -12.12 -6.65 12.75
N GLN A 110 -13.09 -7.17 11.99
CA GLN A 110 -12.80 -8.18 10.97
C GLN A 110 -12.47 -7.48 9.67
N VAL A 111 -11.31 -7.83 9.10
CA VAL A 111 -10.86 -7.36 7.78
C VAL A 111 -10.98 -8.51 6.79
N ASN A 112 -11.68 -8.27 5.70
CA ASN A 112 -11.94 -9.23 4.64
C ASN A 112 -11.24 -8.78 3.33
N ARG A 113 -10.88 -9.77 2.50
CA ARG A 113 -10.46 -9.55 1.11
C ARG A 113 -11.72 -9.51 0.25
N HIS A 114 -11.94 -8.39 -0.43
CA HIS A 114 -13.06 -8.22 -1.34
C HIS A 114 -12.73 -7.17 -2.41
N SER A 115 -12.64 -7.60 -3.65
CA SER A 115 -12.21 -6.77 -4.79
C SER A 115 -13.29 -6.58 -5.86
N GLY A 116 -14.57 -6.70 -5.48
CA GLY A 116 -15.69 -6.39 -6.38
C GLY A 116 -15.68 -4.91 -6.78
N GLY A 117 -16.05 -4.63 -8.03
CA GLY A 117 -15.87 -3.31 -8.65
C GLY A 117 -16.49 -2.14 -7.90
N GLU A 118 -17.70 -2.32 -7.37
CA GLU A 118 -18.37 -1.29 -6.55
C GLU A 118 -17.62 -1.01 -5.24
N SER A 119 -17.03 -2.06 -4.62
CA SER A 119 -16.23 -1.92 -3.39
C SER A 119 -14.96 -1.12 -3.65
N ILE A 120 -14.21 -1.49 -4.70
CA ILE A 120 -13.00 -0.76 -5.10
C ILE A 120 -13.30 0.72 -5.34
N ARG A 121 -14.38 1.03 -6.05
CA ARG A 121 -14.79 2.42 -6.31
C ARG A 121 -15.02 3.19 -5.01
N ARG A 122 -15.77 2.61 -4.07
CA ARG A 122 -16.03 3.23 -2.76
C ARG A 122 -14.75 3.44 -1.95
N GLU A 123 -13.85 2.45 -1.95
CA GLU A 123 -12.55 2.55 -1.26
C GLU A 123 -11.69 3.67 -1.84
N VAL A 124 -11.60 3.76 -3.18
CA VAL A 124 -10.84 4.82 -3.87
C VAL A 124 -11.41 6.20 -3.55
N GLU A 125 -12.73 6.39 -3.63
CA GLU A 125 -13.36 7.66 -3.31
C GLU A 125 -13.17 8.05 -1.83
N ALA A 126 -13.19 7.08 -0.93
CA ALA A 126 -12.89 7.31 0.48
C ALA A 126 -11.41 7.71 0.69
N SER A 127 -10.47 7.07 0.01
CA SER A 127 -9.05 7.42 0.05
C SER A 127 -8.78 8.80 -0.53
N LEU A 128 -9.37 9.15 -1.67
CA LEU A 128 -9.25 10.48 -2.27
C LEU A 128 -9.70 11.58 -1.31
N ARG A 129 -10.83 11.37 -0.60
CA ARG A 129 -11.31 12.32 0.41
C ARG A 129 -10.33 12.48 1.59
N ARG A 130 -9.80 11.36 2.15
CA ARG A 130 -8.83 11.40 3.26
C ARG A 130 -7.51 12.02 2.86
N LEU A 131 -7.02 11.67 1.68
CA LEU A 131 -5.76 12.16 1.09
C LEU A 131 -5.89 13.59 0.55
N LYS A 132 -7.11 14.16 0.49
CA LYS A 132 -7.40 15.52 0.00
C LYS A 132 -6.85 15.77 -1.42
N THR A 133 -7.05 14.80 -2.31
CA THR A 133 -6.61 14.84 -3.70
C THR A 133 -7.72 14.34 -4.63
N ASP A 134 -7.66 14.71 -5.88
CA ASP A 134 -8.58 14.28 -6.94
C ASP A 134 -8.12 13.02 -7.67
N HIS A 135 -6.85 12.63 -7.54
CA HIS A 135 -6.31 11.44 -8.18
C HIS A 135 -5.21 10.75 -7.36
N LEU A 136 -5.00 9.48 -7.66
CA LEU A 136 -3.89 8.64 -7.19
C LEU A 136 -2.96 8.36 -8.36
N ASP A 137 -1.66 8.30 -8.10
CA ASP A 137 -0.70 7.93 -9.16
C ASP A 137 -0.64 6.42 -9.36
N LEU A 138 -0.77 5.63 -8.27
CA LEU A 138 -0.81 4.18 -8.32
C LEU A 138 -1.91 3.65 -7.39
N LEU A 139 -2.80 2.82 -7.93
CA LEU A 139 -3.73 2.01 -7.15
C LEU A 139 -3.34 0.54 -7.24
N GLN A 140 -3.26 -0.14 -6.09
CA GLN A 140 -2.87 -1.55 -6.00
C GLN A 140 -3.94 -2.37 -5.28
N THR A 141 -4.23 -3.61 -5.71
CA THR A 141 -4.94 -4.56 -4.85
C THR A 141 -4.01 -4.97 -3.71
N HIS A 142 -4.46 -4.89 -2.46
CA HIS A 142 -3.59 -5.11 -1.28
C HIS A 142 -3.29 -6.59 -1.03
N TRP A 143 -4.32 -7.41 -1.16
CA TRP A 143 -4.29 -8.88 -1.13
C TRP A 143 -5.32 -9.42 -2.10
N GLN A 144 -5.04 -10.57 -2.66
CA GLN A 144 -5.87 -11.09 -3.73
C GLN A 144 -7.16 -11.70 -3.18
N ASP A 145 -8.30 -11.20 -3.68
CA ASP A 145 -9.60 -11.80 -3.47
C ASP A 145 -9.82 -12.91 -4.51
N THR A 146 -9.96 -14.14 -4.05
CA THR A 146 -10.15 -15.30 -4.93
C THR A 146 -11.62 -15.59 -5.24
N LEU A 147 -12.56 -14.84 -4.68
CA LEU A 147 -13.98 -14.98 -4.97
C LEU A 147 -14.43 -14.06 -6.11
N THR A 148 -13.82 -12.89 -6.24
CA THR A 148 -14.07 -11.97 -7.35
C THR A 148 -13.17 -12.34 -8.53
N PRO A 149 -13.71 -12.51 -9.76
CA PRO A 149 -12.89 -12.72 -10.93
C PRO A 149 -11.88 -11.58 -11.13
N PHE A 150 -10.61 -11.90 -11.38
CA PHE A 150 -9.56 -10.88 -11.52
C PHE A 150 -9.83 -9.91 -12.69
N GLY A 151 -10.51 -10.36 -13.74
CA GLY A 151 -10.95 -9.51 -14.84
C GLY A 151 -11.97 -8.45 -14.41
N GLU A 152 -12.89 -8.76 -13.49
CA GLU A 152 -13.84 -7.80 -12.94
C GLU A 152 -13.11 -6.72 -12.12
N THR A 153 -12.19 -7.14 -11.25
CA THR A 153 -11.34 -6.25 -10.48
C THR A 153 -10.53 -5.32 -11.40
N MET A 154 -9.88 -5.89 -12.43
CA MET A 154 -9.11 -5.10 -13.40
C MET A 154 -10.00 -4.12 -14.16
N GLN A 155 -11.20 -4.53 -14.60
CA GLN A 155 -12.12 -3.64 -15.30
C GLN A 155 -12.51 -2.42 -14.44
N ALA A 156 -12.79 -2.65 -13.15
CA ALA A 156 -13.08 -1.54 -12.23
C ALA A 156 -11.90 -0.55 -12.09
N MET A 157 -10.67 -1.08 -12.05
CA MET A 157 -9.47 -0.22 -12.01
C MET A 157 -9.24 0.52 -13.32
N LEU A 158 -9.50 -0.12 -14.46
CA LEU A 158 -9.45 0.54 -15.78
C LEU A 158 -10.49 1.65 -15.93
N ASP A 159 -11.70 1.45 -15.41
CA ASP A 159 -12.74 2.47 -15.40
C ASP A 159 -12.33 3.68 -14.56
N LEU A 160 -11.74 3.45 -13.36
CA LEU A 160 -11.17 4.52 -12.53
C LEU A 160 -10.02 5.24 -13.22
N LYS A 161 -9.19 4.53 -13.99
CA LYS A 161 -8.11 5.11 -14.81
C LYS A 161 -8.67 5.99 -15.92
N LYS A 162 -9.71 5.53 -16.61
CA LYS A 162 -10.42 6.30 -17.64
C LYS A 162 -11.08 7.58 -17.08
N GLU A 163 -11.58 7.51 -15.84
CA GLU A 163 -12.14 8.66 -15.12
C GLU A 163 -11.08 9.64 -14.63
N GLY A 164 -9.79 9.33 -14.76
CA GLY A 164 -8.69 10.14 -14.26
C GLY A 164 -8.47 10.07 -12.74
N LYS A 165 -9.17 9.16 -12.05
CA LYS A 165 -9.03 8.97 -10.58
C LYS A 165 -7.76 8.22 -10.21
N ILE A 166 -7.21 7.39 -11.12
CA ILE A 166 -5.92 6.71 -10.95
C ILE A 166 -5.12 6.80 -12.25
N ARG A 167 -3.77 6.75 -12.15
CA ARG A 167 -2.87 6.85 -13.31
C ARG A 167 -2.23 5.51 -13.67
N ALA A 168 -1.88 4.70 -12.67
CA ALA A 168 -1.26 3.39 -12.83
C ALA A 168 -1.99 2.34 -12.00
N ILE A 169 -1.88 1.08 -12.42
CA ILE A 169 -2.53 -0.09 -11.80
C ILE A 169 -1.45 -1.07 -11.36
N GLY A 170 -1.54 -1.53 -10.11
CA GLY A 170 -0.65 -2.54 -9.56
C GLY A 170 -1.37 -3.58 -8.71
N VAL A 171 -0.59 -4.51 -8.22
CA VAL A 171 -1.01 -5.54 -7.26
C VAL A 171 -0.02 -5.61 -6.11
N CYS A 172 -0.44 -6.18 -4.97
CA CYS A 172 0.47 -6.57 -3.88
C CYS A 172 0.19 -8.01 -3.50
N ASN A 173 1.24 -8.74 -3.09
CA ASN A 173 1.11 -10.10 -2.58
C ASN A 173 0.40 -11.03 -3.58
N ALA A 174 0.76 -10.93 -4.86
CA ALA A 174 0.18 -11.69 -5.95
C ALA A 174 1.18 -12.72 -6.46
N THR A 175 0.73 -13.94 -6.77
CA THR A 175 1.53 -14.91 -7.51
C THR A 175 1.63 -14.53 -8.98
N SER A 176 2.63 -15.03 -9.70
CA SER A 176 2.74 -14.84 -11.15
C SER A 176 1.49 -15.29 -11.91
N GLN A 177 0.88 -16.39 -11.47
CA GLN A 177 -0.37 -16.89 -12.04
C GLN A 177 -1.53 -15.90 -11.85
N GLN A 178 -1.63 -15.25 -10.69
CA GLN A 178 -2.64 -14.23 -10.43
C GLN A 178 -2.39 -12.98 -11.26
N MET A 179 -1.12 -12.54 -11.35
CA MET A 179 -0.73 -11.41 -12.21
C MET A 179 -1.09 -11.67 -13.67
N ALA A 180 -0.86 -12.88 -14.17
CA ALA A 180 -1.25 -13.27 -15.54
C ALA A 180 -2.76 -13.16 -15.77
N GLN A 181 -3.59 -13.50 -14.77
CA GLN A 181 -5.05 -13.37 -14.89
C GLN A 181 -5.49 -11.90 -14.91
N TYR A 182 -4.86 -11.01 -14.14
CA TYR A 182 -5.08 -9.57 -14.27
C TYR A 182 -4.68 -9.05 -15.63
N GLN A 183 -3.48 -9.44 -16.12
CA GLN A 183 -2.94 -8.98 -17.40
C GLN A 183 -3.74 -9.50 -18.62
N ALA A 184 -4.48 -10.58 -18.49
CA ALA A 184 -5.42 -11.03 -19.53
C ALA A 184 -6.57 -10.02 -19.75
N ALA A 185 -6.87 -9.16 -18.77
CA ALA A 185 -7.92 -8.14 -18.88
C ALA A 185 -7.38 -6.71 -19.01
N GLY A 186 -6.12 -6.45 -18.59
CA GLY A 186 -5.52 -5.12 -18.68
C GLY A 186 -4.07 -5.09 -18.21
N GLN A 187 -3.37 -3.99 -18.46
CA GLN A 187 -1.96 -3.82 -18.11
C GLN A 187 -1.78 -3.64 -16.60
N LEU A 188 -0.84 -4.39 -16.00
CA LEU A 188 -0.27 -4.12 -14.70
C LEU A 188 1.02 -3.30 -14.84
N ASP A 189 1.16 -2.26 -14.00
CA ASP A 189 2.33 -1.40 -13.97
C ASP A 189 3.31 -1.81 -12.86
N SER A 190 2.83 -2.42 -11.77
CA SER A 190 3.68 -2.83 -10.64
C SER A 190 3.15 -4.05 -9.88
N ASP A 191 4.08 -4.71 -9.19
CA ASP A 191 3.79 -5.65 -8.10
C ASP A 191 4.53 -5.21 -6.83
N GLN A 192 3.88 -5.29 -5.66
CA GLN A 192 4.48 -4.90 -4.38
C GLN A 192 4.59 -6.12 -3.47
N GLU A 193 5.83 -6.53 -3.13
CA GLU A 193 6.11 -7.77 -2.43
C GLU A 193 7.04 -7.59 -1.22
N LYS A 194 6.92 -8.51 -0.24
CA LYS A 194 7.87 -8.58 0.86
C LYS A 194 9.23 -9.05 0.36
N TYR A 195 10.22 -8.15 0.41
CA TYR A 195 11.55 -8.47 -0.06
C TYR A 195 12.63 -7.81 0.78
N SER A 196 13.59 -8.60 1.24
CA SER A 196 14.77 -8.15 1.99
C SER A 196 15.87 -9.19 1.93
N MET A 197 17.02 -8.92 2.52
CA MET A 197 18.10 -9.93 2.66
C MET A 197 17.65 -11.21 3.35
N LEU A 198 16.60 -11.15 4.19
CA LEU A 198 16.06 -12.29 4.94
C LEU A 198 14.86 -12.96 4.26
N PHE A 199 14.14 -12.24 3.41
CA PHE A 199 12.91 -12.72 2.75
C PHE A 199 13.11 -12.66 1.24
N ARG A 200 13.57 -13.75 0.64
CA ARG A 200 13.99 -13.81 -0.76
C ARG A 200 13.08 -14.69 -1.63
N GLY A 201 11.92 -15.07 -1.12
CA GLY A 201 11.01 -16.01 -1.80
C GLY A 201 10.57 -15.57 -3.19
N ILE A 202 10.39 -14.27 -3.40
CA ILE A 202 9.94 -13.70 -4.68
C ILE A 202 10.94 -13.87 -5.84
N GLU A 203 12.20 -14.18 -5.56
CA GLU A 203 13.23 -14.37 -6.59
C GLU A 203 12.98 -15.57 -7.50
N LYS A 204 12.13 -16.50 -7.07
CA LYS A 204 11.79 -17.72 -7.81
C LYS A 204 10.60 -17.56 -8.76
N ASP A 205 9.71 -16.59 -8.49
CA ASP A 205 8.45 -16.45 -9.21
C ASP A 205 8.15 -14.98 -9.57
N GLN A 206 7.79 -14.13 -8.60
CA GLN A 206 7.28 -12.79 -8.85
C GLN A 206 8.31 -11.87 -9.51
N LEU A 207 9.55 -11.88 -9.02
CA LEU A 207 10.59 -11.00 -9.55
C LEU A 207 10.94 -11.30 -11.02
N PRO A 208 11.16 -12.58 -11.44
CA PRO A 208 11.32 -12.92 -12.86
C PRO A 208 10.09 -12.56 -13.70
N TYR A 209 8.88 -12.76 -13.14
CA TYR A 209 7.65 -12.40 -13.83
C TYR A 209 7.60 -10.90 -14.13
N CYS A 210 7.85 -10.06 -13.12
CA CYS A 210 7.89 -8.60 -13.28
C CYS A 210 8.93 -8.16 -14.31
N GLN A 211 10.14 -8.75 -14.27
CA GLN A 211 11.19 -8.45 -15.24
C GLN A 211 10.75 -8.77 -16.69
N ASN A 212 10.14 -9.94 -16.91
CA ASN A 212 9.70 -10.38 -18.23
C ASN A 212 8.52 -9.55 -18.78
N HIS A 213 7.74 -8.89 -17.90
CA HIS A 213 6.59 -8.09 -18.28
C HIS A 213 6.81 -6.58 -18.11
N SER A 214 8.05 -6.15 -17.88
CA SER A 214 8.43 -4.75 -17.68
C SER A 214 7.69 -4.05 -16.53
N MET A 215 7.20 -4.81 -15.55
CA MET A 215 6.53 -4.29 -14.36
C MET A 215 7.56 -3.80 -13.33
N ALA A 216 7.23 -2.75 -12.59
CA ALA A 216 8.03 -2.33 -11.44
C ALA A 216 7.81 -3.28 -10.25
N MET A 217 8.91 -3.72 -9.61
CA MET A 217 8.85 -4.41 -8.33
C MET A 217 9.03 -3.42 -7.19
N LEU A 218 8.03 -3.28 -6.31
CA LEU A 218 8.06 -2.46 -5.11
C LEU A 218 8.32 -3.35 -3.89
N ALA A 219 9.50 -3.21 -3.27
CA ALA A 219 9.86 -4.02 -2.11
C ALA A 219 9.32 -3.40 -0.81
N TYR A 220 8.42 -4.09 -0.09
CA TYR A 220 8.06 -3.67 1.26
C TYR A 220 8.84 -4.44 2.33
N SER A 221 8.98 -3.82 3.51
CA SER A 221 9.82 -4.31 4.62
C SER A 221 11.29 -4.63 4.23
N PRO A 222 11.96 -3.77 3.42
CA PRO A 222 13.32 -4.06 2.95
C PRO A 222 14.34 -4.12 4.08
N LEU A 223 14.06 -3.47 5.22
CA LEU A 223 14.89 -3.50 6.44
C LEU A 223 14.36 -4.49 7.49
N ALA A 224 13.47 -5.43 7.12
CA ALA A 224 12.87 -6.42 8.02
C ALA A 224 12.36 -5.78 9.32
N GLN A 225 11.55 -4.71 9.19
CA GLN A 225 10.94 -3.95 10.29
C GLN A 225 11.96 -3.36 11.29
N GLY A 226 13.15 -3.07 10.81
CA GLY A 226 14.25 -2.47 11.57
C GLY A 226 15.36 -3.45 11.97
N LEU A 227 15.16 -4.75 11.83
CA LEU A 227 16.18 -5.75 12.20
C LEU A 227 17.49 -5.54 11.44
N LEU A 228 17.42 -5.21 10.16
CA LEU A 228 18.61 -5.00 9.30
C LEU A 228 19.25 -3.61 9.46
N THR A 229 18.75 -2.77 10.36
CA THR A 229 19.35 -1.44 10.61
C THR A 229 20.57 -1.48 11.52
N GLY A 230 20.80 -2.58 12.23
CA GLY A 230 21.79 -2.67 13.32
C GLY A 230 21.44 -1.86 14.58
N LYS A 231 20.23 -1.29 14.65
CA LYS A 231 19.77 -0.46 15.80
C LYS A 231 18.88 -1.22 16.78
N LEU A 232 18.48 -2.46 16.45
CA LEU A 232 17.73 -3.32 17.35
C LEU A 232 18.71 -4.09 18.23
N THR A 233 18.53 -3.97 19.54
CA THR A 233 19.28 -4.69 20.57
C THR A 233 18.35 -5.67 21.29
N THR A 234 18.89 -6.67 21.96
CA THR A 234 18.11 -7.71 22.67
C THR A 234 17.32 -7.17 23.86
N ASP A 235 17.70 -6.03 24.40
CA ASP A 235 17.04 -5.32 25.51
C ASP A 235 16.01 -4.29 25.03
N ARG A 236 15.84 -4.10 23.72
CA ARG A 236 14.86 -3.16 23.16
C ARG A 236 13.44 -3.53 23.58
N GLN A 237 12.77 -2.61 24.26
CA GLN A 237 11.35 -2.71 24.59
C GLN A 237 10.51 -2.04 23.50
N PHE A 238 9.41 -2.68 23.12
CA PHE A 238 8.43 -2.13 22.21
C PHE A 238 7.13 -1.81 22.94
N ALA A 239 6.42 -0.78 22.50
CA ALA A 239 5.14 -0.39 23.06
C ALA A 239 4.09 -1.52 22.94
N LEU A 240 3.07 -1.49 23.80
CA LEU A 240 1.92 -2.37 23.66
C LEU A 240 1.31 -2.18 22.25
N GLY A 241 0.98 -3.28 21.60
CA GLY A 241 0.42 -3.27 20.23
C GLY A 241 1.43 -3.08 19.10
N ASP A 242 2.72 -2.96 19.40
CA ASP A 242 3.75 -3.04 18.37
C ASP A 242 3.96 -4.51 17.98
N LEU A 243 3.92 -4.80 16.67
CA LEU A 243 4.03 -6.16 16.14
C LEU A 243 5.42 -6.80 16.35
N ARG A 244 6.40 -6.02 16.78
CA ARG A 244 7.78 -6.48 17.09
C ARG A 244 7.96 -6.88 18.56
N ARG A 245 6.94 -6.75 19.38
CA ARG A 245 6.93 -7.14 20.80
C ARG A 245 6.85 -8.67 21.00
#